data_4ea8592b634f5d63d01db5149eef585b
#
_entry.id   4ea8592b634f5d63d01db5149eef585b
#
_cell.length_a   1.000
_cell.length_b   1.000
_cell.length_c   1.000
_cell.angle_alpha   90.00
_cell.angle_beta   90.00
_cell.angle_gamma   90.00
#
_symmetry.space_group_name_H-M   'P 1'
#
loop_
_entity.id
_entity.type
_entity.pdbx_description
1 polymer ?
#
loop_
_entity_poly.entity_id
_entity_poly.type
_entity_poly.pdbx_seq_one_letter_code
_entity_poly.pdbx_strand_id
1 'polypeptide(L)'
;SILRVMKEKVDFFKANSGMGSIDYNTSSGQLTILNRKQQILYQRNNPDFDLFKEFGVNEEDVHHIQGLLHQTSVQNKEISATIKATVENNSQMYRMKLHTLWSPLKKDGYIGIIGYFDTVK
;
A
#
# COMPACT_ATOMS: atom_id res chain seq x y z
N SER A 1 7.97 2.24 19.58
CA SER A 1 9.38 2.17 19.18
C SER A 1 9.51 1.74 17.72
N ILE A 2 10.67 2.01 17.14
CA ILE A 2 10.99 1.61 15.76
C ILE A 2 10.92 0.09 15.62
N LEU A 3 11.38 -0.65 16.62
CA LEU A 3 11.32 -2.12 16.63
C LEU A 3 9.89 -2.64 16.54
N ARG A 4 8.97 -1.96 17.21
CA ARG A 4 7.54 -2.32 17.16
C ARG A 4 6.97 -2.17 15.75
N VAL A 5 7.30 -1.08 15.08
CA VAL A 5 6.84 -0.81 13.71
C VAL A 5 7.45 -1.83 12.74
N MET A 6 8.74 -2.13 12.88
CA MET A 6 9.40 -3.14 12.05
C MET A 6 8.77 -4.51 12.22
N LYS A 7 8.43 -4.88 13.46
CA LYS A 7 7.73 -6.14 13.74
C LYS A 7 6.35 -6.15 13.09
N GLU A 8 5.60 -5.05 13.18
CA GLU A 8 4.29 -4.90 12.56
C GLU A 8 4.38 -5.15 11.04
N LYS A 9 5.39 -4.57 10.38
CA LYS A 9 5.63 -4.80 8.94
C LYS A 9 5.97 -6.26 8.64
N VAL A 10 6.88 -6.84 9.38
CA VAL A 10 7.29 -8.24 9.18
C VAL A 10 6.10 -9.17 9.36
N ASP A 11 5.32 -9.00 10.40
CA ASP A 11 4.15 -9.84 10.66
C ASP A 11 3.11 -9.70 9.54
N PHE A 12 2.89 -8.48 9.06
CA PHE A 12 1.95 -8.21 7.95
C PHE A 12 2.39 -8.91 6.67
N PHE A 13 3.64 -8.73 6.24
CA PHE A 13 4.13 -9.31 4.99
C PHE A 13 4.23 -10.84 5.09
N LYS A 14 4.55 -11.37 6.25
CA LYS A 14 4.58 -12.81 6.47
C LYS A 14 3.18 -13.42 6.36
N ALA A 15 2.17 -12.75 6.92
CA ALA A 15 0.78 -13.21 6.85
C ALA A 15 0.21 -13.16 5.42
N ASN A 16 0.76 -12.30 4.57
CA ASN A 16 0.26 -12.06 3.21
C ASN A 16 1.27 -12.50 2.14
N SER A 17 2.13 -13.46 2.47
CA SER A 17 3.11 -13.99 1.52
C SER A 17 2.43 -14.64 0.32
N GLY A 18 3.05 -14.55 -0.86
CA GLY A 18 2.48 -15.05 -2.10
C GLY A 18 1.58 -14.05 -2.82
N MET A 19 1.44 -12.85 -2.30
CA MET A 19 0.69 -11.76 -2.92
C MET A 19 1.65 -10.64 -3.33
N GLY A 20 1.20 -9.74 -4.20
CA GLY A 20 1.92 -8.51 -4.46
C GLY A 20 1.94 -7.62 -3.21
N SER A 21 3.00 -6.86 -3.02
CA SER A 21 3.16 -6.05 -1.81
C SER A 21 3.41 -4.58 -2.12
N ILE A 22 3.03 -3.73 -1.18
CA ILE A 22 3.18 -2.27 -1.25
C ILE A 22 3.86 -1.84 0.04
N ASP A 23 4.92 -1.03 -0.06
CA ASP A 23 5.63 -0.48 1.08
C ASP A 23 5.96 0.98 0.81
N TYR A 24 5.34 1.88 1.55
CA TYR A 24 5.60 3.32 1.47
C TYR A 24 6.10 3.85 2.80
N ASN A 25 7.22 4.58 2.75
CA ASN A 25 7.86 5.17 3.92
C ASN A 25 7.84 6.69 3.79
N THR A 26 7.20 7.39 4.74
CA THR A 26 7.11 8.86 4.71
C THR A 26 8.44 9.54 5.01
N SER A 27 9.33 8.91 5.79
CA SER A 27 10.64 9.50 6.11
C SER A 27 11.55 9.59 4.90
N SER A 28 11.65 8.50 4.13
CA SER A 28 12.47 8.45 2.92
C SER A 28 11.71 8.93 1.68
N GLY A 29 10.38 8.94 1.75
CA GLY A 29 9.51 9.20 0.61
C GLY A 29 9.49 8.06 -0.40
N GLN A 30 10.07 6.90 -0.08
CA GLN A 30 10.18 5.81 -1.02
C GLN A 30 8.93 4.94 -1.03
N LEU A 31 8.42 4.67 -2.23
CA LEU A 31 7.36 3.69 -2.48
C LEU A 31 7.93 2.54 -3.29
N THR A 32 7.73 1.32 -2.81
CA THR A 32 8.12 0.09 -3.50
C THR A 32 6.91 -0.80 -3.66
N ILE A 33 6.68 -1.26 -4.89
CA ILE A 33 5.63 -2.24 -5.21
C ILE A 33 6.31 -3.47 -5.80
N LEU A 34 6.04 -4.62 -5.20
CA LEU A 34 6.59 -5.90 -5.63
C LEU A 34 5.48 -6.81 -6.14
N ASN A 35 5.80 -7.65 -7.13
CA ASN A 35 4.88 -8.69 -7.58
C ASN A 35 4.93 -9.90 -6.64
N ARG A 36 4.15 -10.93 -6.96
CA ARG A 36 4.06 -12.17 -6.15
C ARG A 36 5.41 -12.90 -6.03
N LYS A 37 6.31 -12.71 -6.99
CA LYS A 37 7.64 -13.31 -7.03
C LYS A 37 8.69 -12.45 -6.35
N GLN A 38 8.28 -11.37 -5.67
CA GLN A 38 9.15 -10.41 -5.00
C GLN A 38 10.04 -9.62 -5.96
N GLN A 39 9.61 -9.48 -7.21
CA GLN A 39 10.27 -8.63 -8.20
C GLN A 39 9.70 -7.22 -8.16
N ILE A 40 10.54 -6.22 -8.36
CA ILE A 40 10.12 -4.82 -8.31
C ILE A 40 9.27 -4.48 -9.54
N LEU A 41 8.02 -4.07 -9.31
CA LEU A 41 7.14 -3.52 -10.33
C LEU A 41 7.26 -2.01 -10.42
N TYR A 42 7.50 -1.35 -9.29
CA TYR A 42 7.55 0.09 -9.18
C TYR A 42 8.40 0.47 -7.97
N GLN A 43 9.29 1.43 -8.14
CA GLN A 43 10.07 1.96 -7.02
C GLN A 43 10.45 3.40 -7.33
N ARG A 44 9.94 4.35 -6.55
CA ARG A 44 10.25 5.77 -6.69
C ARG A 44 10.26 6.47 -5.33
N ASN A 45 11.05 7.54 -5.26
CA ASN A 45 11.04 8.45 -4.12
C ASN A 45 10.03 9.57 -4.40
N ASN A 46 9.32 9.99 -3.34
CA ASN A 46 8.34 11.07 -3.39
C ASN A 46 7.31 10.88 -4.51
N PRO A 47 6.64 9.71 -4.55
CA PRO A 47 5.66 9.47 -5.58
C PRO A 47 4.48 10.42 -5.40
N ASP A 48 3.97 10.94 -6.51
CA ASP A 48 2.63 11.51 -6.54
C ASP A 48 1.64 10.41 -6.93
N PHE A 49 0.36 10.75 -7.05
CA PHE A 49 -0.63 9.75 -7.43
C PHE A 49 -0.60 9.38 -8.91
N ASP A 50 0.37 9.87 -9.69
CA ASP A 50 0.57 9.45 -11.08
C ASP A 50 0.94 7.97 -11.19
N LEU A 51 1.45 7.37 -10.10
CA LEU A 51 1.66 5.92 -10.07
C LEU A 51 0.40 5.14 -10.43
N PHE A 52 -0.79 5.63 -10.04
CA PHE A 52 -2.04 4.98 -10.37
C PHE A 52 -2.33 5.02 -11.86
N LYS A 53 -1.88 6.06 -12.56
CA LYS A 53 -1.99 6.15 -14.01
C LYS A 53 -1.14 5.09 -14.71
N GLU A 54 0.05 4.82 -14.19
CA GLU A 54 0.93 3.77 -14.74
C GLU A 54 0.27 2.39 -14.68
N PHE A 55 -0.59 2.17 -13.68
CA PHE A 55 -1.32 0.92 -13.54
C PHE A 55 -2.75 1.00 -14.09
N GLY A 56 -3.09 2.06 -14.82
CA GLY A 56 -4.39 2.21 -15.47
C GLY A 56 -5.59 2.32 -14.52
N VAL A 57 -5.36 2.73 -13.28
CA VAL A 57 -6.44 2.94 -12.30
C VAL A 57 -7.16 4.24 -12.63
N ASN A 58 -8.50 4.22 -12.67
CA ASN A 58 -9.27 5.41 -12.99
C ASN A 58 -9.32 6.40 -11.82
N GLU A 59 -9.66 7.65 -12.13
CA GLU A 59 -9.67 8.73 -11.13
C GLU A 59 -10.65 8.47 -9.98
N GLU A 60 -11.81 7.88 -10.26
CA GLU A 60 -12.81 7.59 -9.23
C GLU A 60 -12.25 6.62 -8.19
N ASP A 61 -11.56 5.58 -8.63
CA ASP A 61 -10.94 4.61 -7.74
C ASP A 61 -9.80 5.26 -6.93
N VAL A 62 -9.00 6.13 -7.57
CA VAL A 62 -7.95 6.88 -6.88
C VAL A 62 -8.54 7.74 -5.77
N HIS A 63 -9.60 8.51 -6.08
CA HIS A 63 -10.27 9.36 -5.10
C HIS A 63 -10.89 8.55 -3.96
N HIS A 64 -11.45 7.39 -4.27
CA HIS A 64 -12.02 6.49 -3.28
C HIS A 64 -10.96 6.00 -2.29
N ILE A 65 -9.81 5.54 -2.81
CA ILE A 65 -8.68 5.09 -1.99
C ILE A 65 -8.16 6.23 -1.11
N GLN A 66 -7.98 7.41 -1.69
CA GLN A 66 -7.53 8.59 -0.93
C GLN A 66 -8.48 8.92 0.21
N GLY A 67 -9.78 8.88 -0.06
CA GLY A 67 -10.81 9.13 0.97
C GLY A 67 -10.75 8.12 2.10
N LEU A 68 -10.57 6.84 1.77
CA LEU A 68 -10.42 5.78 2.78
C LEU A 68 -9.15 5.97 3.62
N LEU A 69 -8.03 6.32 2.99
CA LEU A 69 -6.77 6.57 3.71
C LEU A 69 -6.89 7.74 4.68
N HIS A 70 -7.60 8.80 4.29
CA HIS A 70 -7.85 9.94 5.17
C HIS A 70 -8.67 9.60 6.42
N GLN A 71 -9.43 8.51 6.37
CA GLN A 71 -10.24 8.05 7.50
C GLN A 71 -9.47 7.13 8.44
N THR A 72 -8.25 6.72 8.10
CA THR A 72 -7.45 5.87 8.97
C THR A 72 -6.92 6.63 10.18
N SER A 73 -6.69 5.90 11.26
CA SER A 73 -6.19 6.45 12.53
C SER A 73 -5.41 5.35 13.25
N VAL A 74 -4.84 5.69 14.38
CA VAL A 74 -4.13 4.71 15.23
C VAL A 74 -5.06 3.55 15.64
N GLN A 75 -6.36 3.82 15.79
CA GLN A 75 -7.34 2.80 16.16
C GLN A 75 -7.93 2.06 14.95
N ASN A 76 -7.86 2.67 13.76
CA ASN A 76 -8.44 2.10 12.54
C ASN A 76 -7.44 2.22 11.40
N LYS A 77 -6.54 1.26 11.31
CA LYS A 77 -5.38 1.30 10.43
C LYS A 77 -5.62 0.70 9.04
N GLU A 78 -6.61 -0.17 8.91
CA GLU A 78 -6.77 -0.96 7.68
C GLU A 78 -7.91 -0.43 6.80
N ILE A 79 -7.66 -0.44 5.49
CA ILE A 79 -8.69 -0.26 4.47
C ILE A 79 -8.58 -1.38 3.44
N SER A 80 -9.71 -1.67 2.80
CA SER A 80 -9.77 -2.62 1.69
C SER A 80 -10.47 -1.97 0.52
N ALA A 81 -9.99 -2.24 -0.69
CA ALA A 81 -10.59 -1.73 -1.91
C ALA A 81 -10.41 -2.74 -3.03
N THR A 82 -11.36 -2.76 -3.97
CA THR A 82 -11.24 -3.52 -5.21
C THR A 82 -11.15 -2.52 -6.35
N ILE A 83 -10.10 -2.63 -7.15
CA ILE A 83 -9.84 -1.70 -8.25
C ILE A 83 -9.54 -2.45 -9.53
N LYS A 84 -9.77 -1.80 -10.67
CA LYS A 84 -9.31 -2.29 -11.95
C LYS A 84 -7.95 -1.66 -12.24
N ALA A 85 -6.96 -2.49 -12.51
CA ALA A 85 -5.60 -2.04 -12.79
C ALA A 85 -4.94 -2.93 -13.84
N THR A 86 -3.88 -2.43 -14.45
CA THR A 86 -3.05 -3.17 -15.38
C THR A 86 -1.70 -3.41 -14.73
N VAL A 87 -1.40 -4.68 -14.43
CA VAL A 87 -0.15 -5.10 -13.81
C VAL A 87 0.48 -6.14 -14.73
N GLU A 88 1.73 -5.90 -15.13
CA GLU A 88 2.47 -6.80 -16.03
C GLU A 88 1.67 -7.14 -17.30
N ASN A 89 1.07 -6.12 -17.91
CA ASN A 89 0.24 -6.21 -19.12
C ASN A 89 -1.07 -6.97 -18.95
N ASN A 90 -1.45 -7.29 -17.72
CA ASN A 90 -2.74 -7.91 -17.40
C ASN A 90 -3.68 -6.90 -16.78
N SER A 91 -4.75 -6.56 -17.53
CA SER A 91 -5.80 -5.67 -17.03
C SER A 91 -6.90 -6.51 -16.39
N GLN A 92 -7.09 -6.35 -15.08
CA GLN A 92 -8.07 -7.12 -14.34
C GLN A 92 -8.39 -6.44 -13.01
N MET A 93 -9.36 -7.02 -12.29
CA MET A 93 -9.73 -6.53 -10.97
C MET A 93 -8.75 -7.06 -9.93
N TYR A 94 -8.30 -6.17 -9.06
CA TYR A 94 -7.43 -6.50 -7.94
C TYR A 94 -8.10 -6.13 -6.64
N ARG A 95 -8.00 -7.03 -5.67
CA ARG A 95 -8.33 -6.74 -4.28
C ARG A 95 -7.08 -6.23 -3.60
N MET A 96 -7.20 -5.10 -2.92
CA MET A 96 -6.10 -4.43 -2.26
C MET A 96 -6.44 -4.23 -0.79
N LYS A 97 -5.49 -4.50 0.09
CA LYS A 97 -5.59 -4.16 1.50
C LYS A 97 -4.42 -3.27 1.87
N LEU A 98 -4.70 -2.12 2.44
CA LEU A 98 -3.70 -1.18 2.89
C LEU A 98 -3.77 -1.04 4.41
N HIS A 99 -2.62 -0.94 5.03
CA HIS A 99 -2.47 -0.83 6.48
C HIS A 99 -1.55 0.36 6.76
N THR A 100 -2.08 1.38 7.43
CA THR A 100 -1.29 2.57 7.76
C THR A 100 -0.43 2.31 8.99
N LEU A 101 0.77 2.88 8.99
CA LEU A 101 1.74 2.74 10.06
C LEU A 101 1.84 4.05 10.84
N TRP A 102 1.89 3.94 12.16
CA TRP A 102 1.90 5.10 13.06
C TRP A 102 3.03 4.99 14.07
N SER A 103 3.76 6.09 14.27
CA SER A 103 4.81 6.16 15.29
C SER A 103 4.18 6.26 16.67
N PRO A 104 4.61 5.41 17.64
CA PRO A 104 4.15 5.54 19.02
C PRO A 104 4.75 6.75 19.75
N LEU A 105 5.74 7.41 19.15
CA LEU A 105 6.49 8.50 19.77
C LEU A 105 5.96 9.88 19.42
N LYS A 106 5.11 10.00 18.39
CA LYS A 106 4.56 11.29 17.94
C LYS A 106 3.05 11.22 17.90
N LYS A 107 2.43 12.28 18.43
CA LYS A 107 0.99 12.49 18.21
C LYS A 107 0.77 12.73 16.72
N ASP A 108 -0.20 12.01 16.13
CA ASP A 108 -0.49 12.03 14.71
C ASP A 108 0.71 11.62 13.84
N GLY A 109 1.51 10.70 14.36
CA GLY A 109 2.76 10.26 13.72
C GLY A 109 2.56 9.22 12.62
N TYR A 110 1.82 9.58 11.58
CA TYR A 110 1.71 8.77 10.36
C TYR A 110 3.08 8.63 9.71
N ILE A 111 3.56 7.40 9.53
CA ILE A 111 4.91 7.13 9.03
C ILE A 111 4.96 6.30 7.77
N GLY A 112 3.85 5.74 7.32
CA GLY A 112 3.85 5.01 6.06
C GLY A 112 2.63 4.14 5.87
N ILE A 113 2.68 3.37 4.78
CA ILE A 113 1.63 2.44 4.39
C ILE A 113 2.30 1.14 3.97
N ILE A 114 1.74 0.02 4.43
CA ILE A 114 2.06 -1.30 3.87
C ILE A 114 0.76 -1.89 3.31
N GLY A 115 0.90 -2.75 2.32
CA GLY A 115 -0.27 -3.33 1.70
C GLY A 115 0.04 -4.57 0.89
N TYR A 116 -1.02 -5.24 0.47
CA TYR A 116 -0.92 -6.31 -0.49
C TYR A 116 -2.03 -6.17 -1.52
N PHE A 117 -1.82 -6.81 -2.67
CA PHE A 117 -2.84 -6.89 -3.70
C PHE A 117 -2.83 -8.28 -4.33
N ASP A 118 -4.00 -8.71 -4.77
CA ASP A 118 -4.16 -9.97 -5.46
C ASP A 118 -5.33 -9.86 -6.43
N THR A 119 -5.35 -10.77 -7.42
CA THR A 119 -6.44 -10.82 -8.39
C THR A 119 -7.72 -11.29 -7.73
N VAL A 120 -8.84 -10.73 -8.16
CA VAL A 120 -10.17 -11.21 -7.78
C VAL A 120 -10.50 -12.39 -8.69
N LYS A 121 -10.77 -13.51 -8.06
CA LYS A 121 -11.19 -14.73 -8.77
C LYS A 121 -12.70 -14.82 -8.89
#